data_63aeeae07c9a5a3f65b939070b719554
#
_entry.id   63aeeae07c9a5a3f65b939070b719554
#
_cell.length_a   1.000
_cell.length_b   1.000
_cell.length_c   1.000
_cell.angle_alpha   90.00
_cell.angle_beta   90.00
_cell.angle_gamma   90.00
#
_symmetry.space_group_name_H-M   'P 1'
#
loop_
_entity.id
_entity.type
_entity.pdbx_description
1 polymer ?
#
loop_
_entity_poly.entity_id
_entity_poly.type
_entity_poly.pdbx_seq_one_letter_code
_entity_poly.pdbx_strand_id
1 'polypeptide(L)'
;MKKQVLFLALFVIIIQGSLIGQTPGASLGFESLPNLRDLGGYKTKDSLTIRRGMLYRSSQLFHVSEMDKKKLDALKLKYDFDLRTVREREAKPDEVNSVVRNVSLDILADQSEEVYVKLDDLMRNPRRVSTAMGGNTAEADNAMKQIYCDMVTLPSAKKAIGEFLTTLAKPASSPALFHCSSGKDRTGWAAAVLLTLLGVPREQILKDFERSNDYVLPAQKNAIDNFVKAGGEAGVMTAVLGVKGMYLEAAFAEVNRVYGSMDRYITEGLGIDATKQKAIRDAFLEKK
;
A
#
# COMPACT_ATOMS: atom_id res chain seq x y z
N MET A 1 27.37 -19.48 27.20
CA MET A 1 26.75 -18.15 27.12
C MET A 1 27.31 -17.26 26.00
N LYS A 2 28.64 -17.20 25.75
CA LYS A 2 29.21 -16.33 24.68
C LYS A 2 28.80 -16.68 23.22
N LYS A 3 28.53 -17.97 22.92
CA LYS A 3 28.14 -18.41 21.56
C LYS A 3 26.70 -18.02 21.15
N GLN A 4 25.75 -17.92 22.10
CA GLN A 4 24.37 -17.53 21.78
C GLN A 4 24.23 -16.06 21.48
N VAL A 5 25.02 -15.19 22.14
CA VAL A 5 25.01 -13.74 21.90
C VAL A 5 25.59 -13.40 20.53
N LEU A 6 26.61 -14.19 20.08
CA LEU A 6 27.22 -13.98 18.75
C LEU A 6 26.26 -14.37 17.61
N PHE A 7 25.41 -15.41 17.82
CA PHE A 7 24.42 -15.84 16.82
C PHE A 7 23.27 -14.84 16.66
N LEU A 8 22.82 -14.23 17.77
CA LEU A 8 21.76 -13.20 17.74
C LEU A 8 22.25 -11.90 17.06
N ALA A 9 23.49 -11.49 17.32
CA ALA A 9 24.10 -10.33 16.69
C ALA A 9 24.30 -10.53 15.18
N LEU A 10 24.67 -11.77 14.76
CA LEU A 10 24.85 -12.09 13.35
C LEU A 10 23.54 -12.07 12.57
N PHE A 11 22.42 -12.50 13.19
CA PHE A 11 21.09 -12.50 12.55
C PHE A 11 20.55 -11.08 12.34
N VAL A 12 20.78 -10.17 13.28
CA VAL A 12 20.40 -8.75 13.15
C VAL A 12 21.25 -8.04 12.08
N ILE A 13 22.54 -8.38 11.98
CA ILE A 13 23.45 -7.83 10.97
C ILE A 13 23.06 -8.30 9.56
N ILE A 14 22.62 -9.56 9.40
CA ILE A 14 22.22 -10.11 8.11
C ILE A 14 20.97 -9.42 7.55
N ILE A 15 19.97 -9.09 8.40
CA ILE A 15 18.75 -8.39 7.95
C ILE A 15 19.10 -6.94 7.56
N GLN A 16 19.90 -6.23 8.33
CA GLN A 16 20.34 -4.87 7.99
C GLN A 16 21.29 -4.84 6.79
N GLY A 17 22.19 -5.81 6.66
CA GLY A 17 23.07 -5.94 5.50
C GLY A 17 22.34 -6.26 4.20
N SER A 18 21.25 -7.04 4.28
CA SER A 18 20.41 -7.37 3.10
C SER A 18 19.63 -6.20 2.56
N LEU A 19 19.28 -5.19 3.38
CA LEU A 19 18.53 -4.01 2.95
C LEU A 19 19.39 -3.00 2.17
N ILE A 20 20.70 -2.94 2.45
CA ILE A 20 21.58 -1.88 1.90
C ILE A 20 21.82 -2.03 0.39
N GLY A 21 21.72 -3.23 -0.17
CA GLY A 21 21.95 -3.51 -1.60
C GLY A 21 20.69 -3.70 -2.46
N GLN A 22 19.49 -3.72 -1.85
CA GLN A 22 18.28 -4.03 -2.59
C GLN A 22 17.78 -2.85 -3.43
N THR A 23 17.21 -3.16 -4.60
CA THR A 23 16.45 -2.20 -5.40
C THR A 23 15.28 -1.66 -4.58
N PRO A 24 15.00 -0.32 -4.58
CA PRO A 24 13.85 0.25 -3.90
C PRO A 24 12.55 -0.48 -4.30
N GLY A 25 11.70 -0.79 -3.33
CA GLY A 25 10.45 -1.51 -3.55
C GLY A 25 10.59 -3.02 -3.88
N ALA A 26 11.77 -3.62 -3.74
CA ALA A 26 11.93 -5.06 -3.86
C ALA A 26 11.27 -5.81 -2.69
N SER A 27 10.82 -7.06 -2.94
CA SER A 27 10.28 -7.94 -1.89
C SER A 27 11.31 -8.18 -0.80
N LEU A 28 10.84 -8.24 0.44
CA LEU A 28 11.63 -8.64 1.60
C LEU A 28 11.64 -10.17 1.83
N GLY A 29 11.08 -10.95 0.90
CA GLY A 29 11.08 -12.42 0.97
C GLY A 29 10.13 -13.00 2.02
N PHE A 30 9.02 -12.30 2.30
CA PHE A 30 7.93 -12.83 3.10
C PHE A 30 7.02 -13.69 2.22
N GLU A 31 6.88 -14.97 2.55
CA GLU A 31 6.08 -15.91 1.75
C GLU A 31 4.58 -15.71 1.96
N SER A 32 4.14 -15.49 3.22
CA SER A 32 2.74 -15.21 3.55
C SER A 32 2.32 -13.76 3.31
N LEU A 33 3.28 -12.85 3.09
CA LEU A 33 3.06 -11.42 2.82
C LEU A 33 3.82 -10.99 1.55
N PRO A 34 3.49 -11.53 0.37
CA PRO A 34 4.32 -11.37 -0.83
C PRO A 34 4.48 -9.92 -1.28
N ASN A 35 3.50 -9.04 -1.00
CA ASN A 35 3.54 -7.62 -1.35
C ASN A 35 4.19 -6.73 -0.26
N LEU A 36 4.81 -7.34 0.78
CA LEU A 36 5.52 -6.60 1.80
C LEU A 36 6.86 -6.09 1.26
N ARG A 37 7.06 -4.77 1.28
CA ARG A 37 8.23 -4.05 0.74
C ARG A 37 8.64 -2.88 1.61
N ASP A 38 9.95 -2.59 1.61
CA ASP A 38 10.51 -1.36 2.16
C ASP A 38 10.45 -0.24 1.10
N LEU A 39 9.91 0.92 1.46
CA LEU A 39 9.92 2.11 0.62
C LEU A 39 11.25 2.89 0.71
N GLY A 40 12.20 2.42 1.48
CA GLY A 40 13.52 3.02 1.56
C GLY A 40 14.35 2.84 0.30
N GLY A 41 15.27 3.80 0.07
CA GLY A 41 16.20 3.78 -1.05
C GLY A 41 15.73 4.53 -2.30
N TYR A 42 14.47 4.97 -2.39
CA TYR A 42 14.03 5.86 -3.46
C TYR A 42 14.73 7.21 -3.35
N LYS A 43 15.23 7.72 -4.48
CA LYS A 43 15.84 9.05 -4.58
C LYS A 43 14.77 10.10 -4.82
N THR A 44 14.93 11.24 -4.18
CA THR A 44 14.09 12.42 -4.34
C THR A 44 14.64 13.36 -5.42
N LYS A 45 13.82 14.29 -5.90
CA LYS A 45 14.22 15.30 -6.90
C LYS A 45 15.32 16.24 -6.39
N ASP A 46 15.39 16.44 -5.08
CA ASP A 46 16.40 17.27 -4.39
C ASP A 46 17.61 16.45 -3.89
N SER A 47 17.85 15.28 -4.50
CA SER A 47 19.02 14.43 -4.27
C SER A 47 19.12 13.81 -2.86
N LEU A 48 18.03 13.80 -2.10
CA LEU A 48 17.93 13.03 -0.87
C LEU A 48 17.52 11.58 -1.17
N THR A 49 17.56 10.73 -0.16
CA THR A 49 17.15 9.32 -0.28
C THR A 49 16.23 8.99 0.88
N ILE A 50 15.17 8.21 0.62
CA ILE A 50 14.32 7.69 1.69
C ILE A 50 15.12 6.69 2.51
N ARG A 51 15.15 6.88 3.83
CA ARG A 51 15.81 5.96 4.78
C ARG A 51 15.22 4.57 4.69
N ARG A 52 16.07 3.56 4.62
CA ARG A 52 15.65 2.16 4.64
C ARG A 52 15.21 1.73 6.03
N GLY A 53 14.31 0.75 6.04
CA GLY A 53 13.85 0.15 7.30
C GLY A 53 12.90 1.03 8.11
N MET A 54 12.36 2.09 7.52
CA MET A 54 11.52 3.06 8.23
C MET A 54 10.06 3.02 7.81
N LEU A 55 9.79 2.71 6.52
CA LEU A 55 8.45 2.71 5.94
C LEU A 55 8.25 1.44 5.12
N TYR A 56 7.22 0.69 5.47
CA TYR A 56 6.84 -0.55 4.79
C TYR A 56 5.42 -0.49 4.27
N ARG A 57 5.18 -1.08 3.10
CA ARG A 57 3.83 -1.32 2.59
C ARG A 57 3.61 -2.81 2.45
N SER A 58 2.36 -3.29 2.65
CA SER A 58 2.04 -4.72 2.64
C SER A 58 0.62 -5.01 2.17
N SER A 59 0.31 -6.29 1.91
CA SER A 59 -1.03 -6.86 2.00
C SER A 59 -1.45 -7.00 3.48
N GLN A 60 -2.70 -7.42 3.73
CA GLN A 60 -3.22 -7.69 5.09
C GLN A 60 -2.33 -8.67 5.87
N LEU A 61 -2.21 -8.46 7.16
CA LEU A 61 -1.36 -9.26 8.06
C LEU A 61 -2.15 -10.43 8.68
N PHE A 62 -2.80 -11.22 7.83
CA PHE A 62 -3.67 -12.33 8.21
C PHE A 62 -3.14 -13.65 7.65
N HIS A 63 -3.21 -14.73 8.46
CA HIS A 63 -2.58 -16.03 8.18
C HIS A 63 -1.07 -15.94 7.96
N VAL A 64 -0.43 -15.14 8.81
CA VAL A 64 1.03 -14.97 8.76
C VAL A 64 1.72 -16.22 9.30
N SER A 65 2.61 -16.82 8.50
CA SER A 65 3.38 -18.01 8.92
C SER A 65 4.26 -17.69 10.12
N GLU A 66 4.56 -18.70 10.95
CA GLU A 66 5.44 -18.51 12.11
C GLU A 66 6.84 -18.02 11.74
N MET A 67 7.33 -18.39 10.56
CA MET A 67 8.58 -17.88 10.03
C MET A 67 8.46 -16.38 9.71
N ASP A 68 7.39 -15.98 9.06
CA ASP A 68 7.18 -14.59 8.68
C ASP A 68 6.81 -13.71 9.89
N LYS A 69 6.13 -14.23 10.92
CA LYS A 69 5.96 -13.53 12.20
C LYS A 69 7.29 -13.15 12.82
N LYS A 70 8.26 -14.08 12.84
CA LYS A 70 9.62 -13.79 13.34
C LYS A 70 10.33 -12.72 12.50
N LYS A 71 10.19 -12.75 11.17
CA LYS A 71 10.74 -11.70 10.29
C LYS A 71 10.04 -10.36 10.53
N LEU A 72 8.71 -10.36 10.72
CA LEU A 72 7.92 -9.17 11.01
C LEU A 72 8.34 -8.53 12.34
N ASP A 73 8.51 -9.33 13.38
CA ASP A 73 9.04 -8.88 14.69
C ASP A 73 10.44 -8.25 14.57
N ALA A 74 11.27 -8.77 13.65
CA ALA A 74 12.62 -8.24 13.41
C ALA A 74 12.59 -6.85 12.73
N LEU A 75 11.50 -6.45 12.08
CA LEU A 75 11.33 -5.10 11.53
C LEU A 75 11.16 -4.05 12.63
N LYS A 76 10.85 -4.44 13.88
CA LYS A 76 10.67 -3.56 15.03
C LYS A 76 9.62 -2.48 14.78
N LEU A 77 8.55 -2.86 14.11
CA LEU A 77 7.43 -1.96 13.82
C LEU A 77 6.92 -1.29 15.09
N LYS A 78 6.61 -0.01 15.01
CA LYS A 78 5.95 0.77 16.05
C LYS A 78 4.49 1.02 15.71
N TYR A 79 4.20 1.16 14.42
CA TYR A 79 2.87 1.42 13.92
C TYR A 79 2.53 0.45 12.78
N ASP A 80 1.30 0.02 12.82
CA ASP A 80 0.61 -0.67 11.74
C ASP A 80 -0.64 0.14 11.39
N PHE A 81 -0.70 0.67 10.15
CA PHE A 81 -1.81 1.45 9.66
C PHE A 81 -2.67 0.58 8.74
N ASP A 82 -3.84 0.21 9.23
CA ASP A 82 -4.79 -0.62 8.51
C ASP A 82 -5.82 0.23 7.77
N LEU A 83 -5.71 0.27 6.43
CA LEU A 83 -6.57 1.06 5.53
C LEU A 83 -7.86 0.32 5.13
N ARG A 84 -8.14 -0.83 5.73
CA ARG A 84 -9.30 -1.67 5.42
C ARG A 84 -10.57 -1.16 6.10
N THR A 85 -11.71 -1.58 5.53
CA THR A 85 -13.02 -1.37 6.15
C THR A 85 -13.16 -2.13 7.46
N VAL A 86 -14.10 -1.72 8.31
CA VAL A 86 -14.44 -2.43 9.56
C VAL A 86 -14.71 -3.91 9.27
N ARG A 87 -15.54 -4.21 8.26
CA ARG A 87 -15.91 -5.58 7.88
C ARG A 87 -14.71 -6.44 7.47
N GLU A 88 -13.76 -5.87 6.69
CA GLU A 88 -12.56 -6.59 6.29
C GLU A 88 -11.68 -6.93 7.49
N ARG A 89 -11.55 -6.00 8.45
CA ARG A 89 -10.78 -6.19 9.70
C ARG A 89 -11.40 -7.24 10.62
N GLU A 90 -12.72 -7.21 10.79
CA GLU A 90 -13.44 -8.19 11.61
C GLU A 90 -13.35 -9.59 11.01
N ALA A 91 -13.45 -9.71 9.68
CA ALA A 91 -13.35 -10.99 8.98
C ALA A 91 -11.92 -11.57 8.99
N LYS A 92 -10.89 -10.71 8.99
CA LYS A 92 -9.48 -11.08 8.88
C LYS A 92 -8.63 -10.15 9.75
N PRO A 93 -8.65 -10.30 11.08
CA PRO A 93 -7.88 -9.46 12.00
C PRO A 93 -6.39 -9.61 11.76
N ASP A 94 -5.63 -8.52 11.96
CA ASP A 94 -4.18 -8.56 11.79
C ASP A 94 -3.48 -9.34 12.89
N GLU A 95 -2.48 -10.13 12.49
CA GLU A 95 -1.65 -10.97 13.34
C GLU A 95 -0.29 -10.29 13.59
N VAL A 96 -0.32 -9.16 14.30
CA VAL A 96 0.89 -8.43 14.70
C VAL A 96 1.16 -8.54 16.19
N ASN A 97 2.42 -8.33 16.59
CA ASN A 97 2.80 -8.29 17.99
C ASN A 97 2.07 -7.16 18.72
N SER A 98 1.59 -7.41 19.95
CA SER A 98 0.82 -6.47 20.77
C SER A 98 1.55 -5.15 21.12
N VAL A 99 2.87 -5.10 20.94
CA VAL A 99 3.65 -3.86 21.11
C VAL A 99 3.54 -2.91 19.92
N VAL A 100 3.05 -3.40 18.76
CA VAL A 100 2.79 -2.59 17.58
C VAL A 100 1.46 -1.86 17.74
N ARG A 101 1.50 -0.55 17.59
CA ARG A 101 0.27 0.26 17.67
C ARG A 101 -0.51 0.15 16.35
N ASN A 102 -1.59 -0.62 16.36
CA ASN A 102 -2.53 -0.68 15.23
C ASN A 102 -3.38 0.60 15.19
N VAL A 103 -3.46 1.22 14.00
CA VAL A 103 -4.26 2.42 13.73
C VAL A 103 -5.18 2.10 12.55
N SER A 104 -6.47 1.97 12.84
CA SER A 104 -7.50 1.69 11.85
C SER A 104 -7.89 2.96 11.10
N LEU A 105 -7.71 2.99 9.79
CA LEU A 105 -7.92 4.12 8.89
C LEU A 105 -8.78 3.71 7.69
N ASP A 106 -10.08 3.59 7.89
CA ASP A 106 -11.00 3.16 6.83
C ASP A 106 -11.11 4.23 5.74
N ILE A 107 -10.39 4.00 4.64
CA ILE A 107 -10.39 4.90 3.46
C ILE A 107 -11.76 4.97 2.79
N LEU A 108 -12.59 3.97 2.99
CA LEU A 108 -13.78 3.72 2.20
C LEU A 108 -15.06 3.77 3.05
N ALA A 109 -14.99 4.29 4.28
CA ALA A 109 -16.12 4.34 5.22
C ALA A 109 -17.34 5.09 4.68
N ASP A 110 -17.17 5.99 3.70
CA ASP A 110 -18.28 6.70 3.06
C ASP A 110 -18.89 5.93 1.87
N GLN A 111 -18.28 4.84 1.44
CA GLN A 111 -18.84 3.99 0.38
C GLN A 111 -19.98 3.13 0.94
N SER A 112 -21.04 2.97 0.17
CA SER A 112 -22.13 2.07 0.57
C SER A 112 -21.60 0.63 0.68
N GLU A 113 -22.06 -0.11 1.68
CA GLU A 113 -21.73 -1.53 1.85
C GLU A 113 -21.99 -2.34 0.57
N GLU A 114 -22.97 -1.94 -0.24
CA GLU A 114 -23.31 -2.60 -1.51
C GLU A 114 -22.14 -2.66 -2.49
N VAL A 115 -21.28 -1.64 -2.54
CA VAL A 115 -20.11 -1.60 -3.44
C VAL A 115 -19.09 -2.66 -3.03
N TYR A 116 -18.89 -2.84 -1.72
CA TYR A 116 -17.93 -3.84 -1.19
C TYR A 116 -18.47 -5.26 -1.21
N VAL A 117 -19.74 -5.44 -0.83
CA VAL A 117 -20.42 -6.74 -0.97
C VAL A 117 -20.39 -7.18 -2.41
N LYS A 118 -20.60 -6.27 -3.35
CA LYS A 118 -20.47 -6.56 -4.78
C LYS A 118 -19.04 -6.99 -5.14
N LEU A 119 -18.00 -6.31 -4.67
CA LEU A 119 -16.63 -6.66 -5.03
C LEU A 119 -16.20 -8.03 -4.45
N ASP A 120 -16.51 -8.31 -3.17
CA ASP A 120 -16.22 -9.63 -2.56
C ASP A 120 -17.07 -10.75 -3.19
N ASP A 121 -18.35 -10.52 -3.46
CA ASP A 121 -19.23 -11.45 -4.16
C ASP A 121 -18.81 -11.68 -5.62
N LEU A 122 -18.33 -10.61 -6.27
CA LEU A 122 -17.75 -10.66 -7.61
C LEU A 122 -16.51 -11.55 -7.65
N MET A 123 -15.62 -11.42 -6.70
CA MET A 123 -14.40 -12.23 -6.60
C MET A 123 -14.73 -13.73 -6.40
N ARG A 124 -15.83 -14.03 -5.70
CA ARG A 124 -16.32 -15.40 -5.49
C ARG A 124 -17.10 -15.95 -6.69
N ASN A 125 -17.65 -15.08 -7.52
CA ASN A 125 -18.50 -15.48 -8.65
C ASN A 125 -18.02 -14.84 -9.97
N PRO A 126 -17.10 -15.49 -10.70
CA PRO A 126 -16.48 -14.94 -11.90
C PRO A 126 -17.45 -14.44 -12.97
N ARG A 127 -18.62 -15.08 -13.12
CA ARG A 127 -19.65 -14.64 -14.09
C ARG A 127 -20.22 -13.27 -13.76
N ARG A 128 -20.31 -12.93 -12.47
CA ARG A 128 -20.80 -11.61 -12.03
C ARG A 128 -19.75 -10.51 -12.19
N VAL A 129 -18.45 -10.84 -12.14
CA VAL A 129 -17.36 -9.87 -12.38
C VAL A 129 -17.54 -9.21 -13.74
N SER A 130 -17.77 -10.01 -14.79
CA SER A 130 -17.97 -9.48 -16.13
C SER A 130 -19.11 -8.46 -16.18
N THR A 131 -20.27 -8.80 -15.61
CA THR A 131 -21.44 -7.91 -15.64
C THR A 131 -21.25 -6.64 -14.80
N ALA A 132 -20.64 -6.75 -13.62
CA ALA A 132 -20.49 -5.62 -12.72
C ALA A 132 -19.37 -4.65 -13.11
N MET A 133 -18.37 -5.17 -13.84
CA MET A 133 -17.24 -4.37 -14.35
C MET A 133 -17.41 -4.03 -15.84
N GLY A 134 -18.65 -4.13 -16.37
CA GLY A 134 -19.02 -3.69 -17.70
C GLY A 134 -18.78 -4.70 -18.83
N GLY A 135 -18.34 -5.93 -18.54
CA GLY A 135 -18.27 -7.03 -19.51
C GLY A 135 -17.02 -7.11 -20.36
N ASN A 136 -16.23 -6.05 -20.46
CA ASN A 136 -14.98 -6.02 -21.23
C ASN A 136 -13.86 -5.27 -20.48
N THR A 137 -12.62 -5.46 -20.93
CA THR A 137 -11.43 -4.87 -20.30
C THR A 137 -11.48 -3.33 -20.22
N ALA A 138 -11.99 -2.64 -21.23
CA ALA A 138 -12.03 -1.17 -21.26
C ALA A 138 -13.00 -0.61 -20.21
N GLU A 139 -14.16 -1.24 -20.03
CA GLU A 139 -15.15 -0.86 -19.01
C GLU A 139 -14.62 -1.17 -17.59
N ALA A 140 -13.97 -2.31 -17.40
CA ALA A 140 -13.30 -2.67 -16.16
C ALA A 140 -12.20 -1.65 -15.80
N ASP A 141 -11.38 -1.25 -16.77
CA ASP A 141 -10.37 -0.22 -16.57
C ASP A 141 -10.99 1.14 -16.19
N ASN A 142 -12.11 1.51 -16.80
CA ASN A 142 -12.81 2.76 -16.46
C ASN A 142 -13.43 2.70 -15.06
N ALA A 143 -14.01 1.57 -14.67
CA ALA A 143 -14.50 1.37 -13.31
C ALA A 143 -13.36 1.48 -12.27
N MET A 144 -12.20 0.88 -12.55
CA MET A 144 -11.04 1.00 -11.67
C MET A 144 -10.53 2.45 -11.59
N LYS A 145 -10.44 3.19 -12.71
CA LYS A 145 -10.08 4.62 -12.68
C LYS A 145 -11.03 5.42 -11.80
N GLN A 146 -12.34 5.16 -11.87
CA GLN A 146 -13.32 5.85 -11.03
C GLN A 146 -13.06 5.59 -9.54
N ILE A 147 -12.76 4.34 -9.14
CA ILE A 147 -12.39 3.99 -7.76
C ILE A 147 -11.19 4.81 -7.29
N TYR A 148 -10.19 5.02 -8.16
CA TYR A 148 -9.03 5.84 -7.81
C TYR A 148 -9.35 7.33 -7.72
N CYS A 149 -10.24 7.85 -8.55
CA CYS A 149 -10.76 9.22 -8.41
C CYS A 149 -11.54 9.38 -7.10
N ASP A 150 -12.35 8.40 -6.73
CA ASP A 150 -13.11 8.41 -5.47
C ASP A 150 -12.18 8.46 -4.26
N MET A 151 -11.06 7.72 -4.24
CA MET A 151 -10.06 7.80 -3.17
C MET A 151 -9.43 9.20 -2.99
N VAL A 152 -9.52 10.07 -3.99
CA VAL A 152 -9.08 11.48 -3.87
C VAL A 152 -10.14 12.35 -3.20
N THR A 153 -11.42 12.10 -3.49
CA THR A 153 -12.51 13.02 -3.15
C THR A 153 -13.33 12.62 -1.93
N LEU A 154 -13.42 11.31 -1.62
CA LEU A 154 -14.15 10.80 -0.46
C LEU A 154 -13.68 11.45 0.85
N PRO A 155 -14.59 11.97 1.69
CA PRO A 155 -14.24 12.52 3.00
C PRO A 155 -13.48 11.50 3.89
N SER A 156 -13.91 10.24 3.92
CA SER A 156 -13.23 9.16 4.66
C SER A 156 -11.81 8.93 4.19
N ALA A 157 -11.57 8.91 2.88
CA ALA A 157 -10.24 8.73 2.30
C ALA A 157 -9.31 9.90 2.68
N LYS A 158 -9.79 11.13 2.55
CA LYS A 158 -9.01 12.32 2.94
C LYS A 158 -8.68 12.32 4.42
N LYS A 159 -9.67 12.01 5.26
CA LYS A 159 -9.48 11.90 6.72
C LYS A 159 -8.44 10.82 7.05
N ALA A 160 -8.58 9.62 6.50
CA ALA A 160 -7.69 8.49 6.77
C ALA A 160 -6.24 8.78 6.34
N ILE A 161 -6.03 9.30 5.11
CA ILE A 161 -4.69 9.65 4.63
C ILE A 161 -4.10 10.84 5.40
N GLY A 162 -4.92 11.83 5.74
CA GLY A 162 -4.51 12.97 6.58
C GLY A 162 -4.07 12.52 7.97
N GLU A 163 -4.78 11.59 8.60
CA GLU A 163 -4.43 11.03 9.91
C GLU A 163 -3.17 10.15 9.82
N PHE A 164 -3.03 9.33 8.77
CA PHE A 164 -1.81 8.57 8.48
C PHE A 164 -0.59 9.50 8.43
N LEU A 165 -0.62 10.54 7.59
CA LEU A 165 0.49 11.47 7.44
C LEU A 165 0.73 12.30 8.71
N THR A 166 -0.34 12.73 9.41
CA THR A 166 -0.22 13.45 10.69
C THR A 166 0.46 12.58 11.75
N THR A 167 0.19 11.27 11.75
CA THR A 167 0.84 10.35 12.69
C THR A 167 2.30 10.12 12.30
N LEU A 168 2.63 10.01 11.01
CA LEU A 168 4.01 9.91 10.55
C LEU A 168 4.84 11.17 10.87
N ALA A 169 4.22 12.35 11.00
CA ALA A 169 4.88 13.57 11.40
C ALA A 169 5.30 13.60 12.90
N LYS A 170 4.76 12.68 13.73
CA LYS A 170 5.08 12.63 15.16
C LYS A 170 6.46 12.00 15.39
N PRO A 171 7.20 12.43 16.43
CA PRO A 171 8.42 11.75 16.84
C PRO A 171 8.18 10.26 17.14
N ALA A 172 9.15 9.43 16.76
CA ALA A 172 9.13 7.99 17.00
C ALA A 172 7.95 7.23 16.33
N SER A 173 7.36 7.77 15.25
CA SER A 173 6.30 7.12 14.46
C SER A 173 6.78 5.98 13.56
N SER A 174 8.07 5.71 13.51
CA SER A 174 8.69 4.70 12.67
C SER A 174 9.60 3.74 13.46
N PRO A 175 9.88 2.52 12.95
CA PRO A 175 9.41 1.94 11.70
C PRO A 175 7.89 1.75 11.66
N ALA A 176 7.27 2.03 10.51
CA ALA A 176 5.84 1.92 10.31
C ALA A 176 5.51 1.07 9.08
N LEU A 177 4.43 0.31 9.18
CA LEU A 177 3.86 -0.46 8.08
C LEU A 177 2.46 0.08 7.80
N PHE A 178 2.04 0.12 6.53
CA PHE A 178 0.68 0.42 6.14
C PHE A 178 0.20 -0.55 5.06
N HIS A 179 -1.06 -0.93 5.16
CA HIS A 179 -1.61 -1.97 4.31
C HIS A 179 -3.11 -1.81 4.06
N CYS A 180 -3.63 -2.56 3.09
CA CYS A 180 -5.04 -2.88 2.91
C CYS A 180 -5.17 -4.39 2.70
N SER A 181 -6.19 -4.89 2.02
CA SER A 181 -6.36 -6.33 1.80
C SER A 181 -5.26 -6.92 0.91
N SER A 182 -5.05 -6.37 -0.30
CA SER A 182 -4.01 -6.83 -1.25
C SER A 182 -2.75 -5.97 -1.23
N GLY A 183 -2.75 -4.83 -0.54
CA GLY A 183 -1.64 -3.89 -0.52
C GLY A 183 -1.39 -3.17 -1.84
N LYS A 184 -2.35 -3.18 -2.79
CA LYS A 184 -2.15 -2.64 -4.13
C LYS A 184 -2.85 -1.29 -4.35
N ASP A 185 -4.17 -1.15 -4.07
CA ASP A 185 -4.99 0.02 -4.41
C ASP A 185 -4.95 1.10 -3.32
N ARG A 186 -5.66 0.92 -2.19
CA ARG A 186 -5.68 1.88 -1.07
C ARG A 186 -4.27 2.18 -0.55
N THR A 187 -3.49 1.12 -0.36
CA THR A 187 -2.07 1.21 -0.01
C THR A 187 -1.26 1.88 -1.13
N GLY A 188 -1.58 1.61 -2.38
CA GLY A 188 -0.94 2.22 -3.55
C GLY A 188 -1.15 3.72 -3.60
N TRP A 189 -2.39 4.19 -3.35
CA TRP A 189 -2.70 5.61 -3.29
C TRP A 189 -2.02 6.29 -2.09
N ALA A 190 -2.11 5.71 -0.88
CA ALA A 190 -1.41 6.23 0.30
C ALA A 190 0.10 6.32 0.09
N ALA A 191 0.72 5.30 -0.54
CA ALA A 191 2.14 5.32 -0.90
C ALA A 191 2.45 6.43 -1.92
N ALA A 192 1.61 6.61 -2.95
CA ALA A 192 1.82 7.64 -3.96
C ALA A 192 1.79 9.06 -3.37
N VAL A 193 0.85 9.33 -2.46
CA VAL A 193 0.76 10.61 -1.74
C VAL A 193 2.01 10.83 -0.87
N LEU A 194 2.39 9.83 -0.06
CA LEU A 194 3.58 9.91 0.80
C LEU A 194 4.87 10.08 0.00
N LEU A 195 5.07 9.30 -1.06
CA LEU A 195 6.26 9.39 -1.91
C LEU A 195 6.33 10.74 -2.64
N THR A 196 5.17 11.30 -3.04
CA THR A 196 5.12 12.66 -3.62
C THR A 196 5.53 13.72 -2.59
N LEU A 197 5.02 13.66 -1.36
CA LEU A 197 5.41 14.55 -0.25
C LEU A 197 6.92 14.46 0.03
N LEU A 198 7.48 13.26 -0.02
CA LEU A 198 8.91 13.04 0.15
C LEU A 198 9.74 13.51 -1.06
N GLY A 199 9.11 13.85 -2.19
CA GLY A 199 9.79 14.40 -3.38
C GLY A 199 10.28 13.33 -4.37
N VAL A 200 9.80 12.10 -4.30
CA VAL A 200 10.12 11.05 -5.27
C VAL A 200 9.53 11.41 -6.64
N PRO A 201 10.29 11.24 -7.75
CA PRO A 201 9.78 11.49 -9.09
C PRO A 201 8.57 10.61 -9.44
N ARG A 202 7.57 11.18 -10.12
CA ARG A 202 6.32 10.50 -10.49
C ARG A 202 6.54 9.17 -11.21
N GLU A 203 7.51 9.11 -12.11
CA GLU A 203 7.85 7.88 -12.83
C GLU A 203 8.25 6.74 -11.87
N GLN A 204 9.00 7.05 -10.82
CA GLN A 204 9.38 6.05 -9.83
C GLN A 204 8.20 5.63 -8.94
N ILE A 205 7.28 6.56 -8.65
CA ILE A 205 6.03 6.27 -7.92
C ILE A 205 5.16 5.30 -8.74
N LEU A 206 5.01 5.54 -10.04
CA LEU A 206 4.26 4.64 -10.93
C LEU A 206 4.91 3.25 -11.02
N LYS A 207 6.24 3.18 -11.12
CA LYS A 207 6.98 1.91 -11.12
C LYS A 207 6.81 1.14 -9.80
N ASP A 208 6.86 1.82 -8.63
CA ASP A 208 6.56 1.16 -7.35
C ASP A 208 5.12 0.65 -7.32
N PHE A 209 4.18 1.42 -7.80
CA PHE A 209 2.77 1.04 -7.84
C PHE A 209 2.56 -0.22 -8.69
N GLU A 210 3.04 -0.23 -9.94
CA GLU A 210 2.90 -1.35 -10.88
C GLU A 210 3.65 -2.60 -10.45
N ARG A 211 4.73 -2.46 -9.67
CA ARG A 211 5.44 -3.59 -9.07
C ARG A 211 4.56 -4.46 -8.17
N SER A 212 3.41 -3.95 -7.69
CA SER A 212 2.44 -4.78 -6.98
C SER A 212 1.99 -5.99 -7.81
N ASN A 213 1.98 -5.89 -9.14
CA ASN A 213 1.61 -6.99 -10.03
C ASN A 213 2.56 -8.19 -9.91
N ASP A 214 3.87 -7.94 -9.69
CA ASP A 214 4.88 -8.99 -9.54
C ASP A 214 4.59 -9.87 -8.32
N TYR A 215 3.88 -9.32 -7.34
CA TYR A 215 3.62 -9.98 -6.06
C TYR A 215 2.19 -10.52 -5.94
N VAL A 216 1.19 -9.81 -6.50
CA VAL A 216 -0.21 -10.21 -6.31
C VAL A 216 -0.76 -11.08 -7.43
N LEU A 217 -0.37 -10.87 -8.68
CA LEU A 217 -0.92 -11.61 -9.83
C LEU A 217 -0.53 -13.10 -9.85
N PRO A 218 0.69 -13.52 -9.48
CA PRO A 218 1.04 -14.94 -9.46
C PRO A 218 0.10 -15.78 -8.60
N ALA A 219 -0.31 -15.28 -7.42
CA ALA A 219 -1.26 -15.96 -6.53
C ALA A 219 -2.69 -16.00 -7.12
N GLN A 220 -3.01 -15.14 -8.08
CA GLN A 220 -4.34 -15.03 -8.69
C GLN A 220 -4.48 -15.77 -10.02
N LYS A 221 -3.41 -16.41 -10.49
CA LYS A 221 -3.39 -17.09 -11.80
C LYS A 221 -4.55 -18.07 -11.98
N ASN A 222 -4.81 -18.90 -10.98
CA ASN A 222 -5.90 -19.89 -11.03
C ASN A 222 -7.28 -19.22 -11.13
N ALA A 223 -7.50 -18.12 -10.44
CA ALA A 223 -8.75 -17.37 -10.50
C ALA A 223 -8.96 -16.77 -11.92
N ILE A 224 -7.90 -16.20 -12.50
CA ILE A 224 -7.91 -15.68 -13.88
C ILE A 224 -8.18 -16.80 -14.87
N ASP A 225 -7.47 -17.92 -14.79
CA ASP A 225 -7.62 -19.06 -15.69
C ASP A 225 -9.04 -19.67 -15.63
N ASN A 226 -9.62 -19.77 -14.43
CA ASN A 226 -10.99 -20.27 -14.25
C ASN A 226 -12.03 -19.31 -14.84
N PHE A 227 -11.82 -18.01 -14.70
CA PHE A 227 -12.69 -16.99 -15.29
C PHE A 227 -12.68 -17.08 -16.85
N VAL A 228 -11.49 -17.21 -17.42
CA VAL A 228 -11.32 -17.38 -18.90
C VAL A 228 -12.00 -18.67 -19.36
N LYS A 229 -11.81 -19.80 -18.66
CA LYS A 229 -12.49 -21.07 -18.97
C LYS A 229 -14.02 -20.95 -18.90
N ALA A 230 -14.54 -20.05 -18.06
CA ALA A 230 -15.98 -19.76 -17.95
C ALA A 230 -16.48 -18.78 -19.03
N GLY A 231 -15.62 -18.38 -19.98
CA GLY A 231 -15.96 -17.48 -21.10
C GLY A 231 -15.73 -15.99 -20.81
N GLY A 232 -15.07 -15.66 -19.71
CA GLY A 232 -14.73 -14.28 -19.39
C GLY A 232 -13.46 -13.81 -20.08
N GLU A 233 -13.31 -12.49 -20.24
CA GLU A 233 -12.12 -11.87 -20.80
C GLU A 233 -11.04 -11.70 -19.72
N ALA A 234 -9.83 -12.25 -19.94
CA ALA A 234 -8.72 -12.21 -18.97
C ALA A 234 -8.40 -10.77 -18.48
N GLY A 235 -8.52 -9.80 -19.38
CA GLY A 235 -8.28 -8.40 -19.09
C GLY A 235 -9.18 -7.82 -18.01
N VAL A 236 -10.44 -8.27 -17.91
CA VAL A 236 -11.39 -7.87 -16.83
C VAL A 236 -10.86 -8.29 -15.47
N MET A 237 -10.47 -9.56 -15.32
CA MET A 237 -9.90 -10.04 -14.06
C MET A 237 -8.56 -9.39 -13.74
N THR A 238 -7.71 -9.18 -14.74
CA THR A 238 -6.42 -8.52 -14.55
C THR A 238 -6.59 -7.05 -14.13
N ALA A 239 -7.62 -6.35 -14.65
CA ALA A 239 -7.95 -5.00 -14.21
C ALA A 239 -8.29 -4.94 -12.72
N VAL A 240 -9.06 -5.92 -12.23
CA VAL A 240 -9.52 -5.97 -10.82
C VAL A 240 -8.45 -6.51 -9.89
N LEU A 241 -7.76 -7.58 -10.27
CA LEU A 241 -6.79 -8.30 -9.43
C LEU A 241 -5.40 -7.68 -9.45
N GLY A 242 -5.04 -7.02 -10.54
CA GLY A 242 -3.80 -6.28 -10.69
C GLY A 242 -3.95 -4.78 -10.50
N VAL A 243 -2.94 -4.06 -10.98
CA VAL A 243 -2.94 -2.59 -11.10
C VAL A 243 -2.38 -2.18 -12.46
N LYS A 244 -2.80 -1.01 -12.95
CA LYS A 244 -2.24 -0.39 -14.16
C LYS A 244 -1.90 1.06 -13.86
N GLY A 245 -0.78 1.58 -14.34
CA GLY A 245 -0.35 2.96 -14.13
C GLY A 245 -1.45 3.98 -14.41
N MET A 246 -2.30 3.71 -15.41
CA MET A 246 -3.43 4.56 -15.77
C MET A 246 -4.47 4.77 -14.65
N TYR A 247 -4.55 3.87 -13.65
CA TYR A 247 -5.45 4.05 -12.50
C TYR A 247 -4.90 5.10 -11.55
N LEU A 248 -3.62 5.00 -11.23
CA LEU A 248 -2.96 6.00 -10.40
C LEU A 248 -2.86 7.36 -11.11
N GLU A 249 -2.66 7.35 -12.44
CA GLU A 249 -2.71 8.56 -13.26
C GLU A 249 -4.08 9.24 -13.21
N ALA A 250 -5.19 8.48 -13.18
CA ALA A 250 -6.53 9.01 -13.02
C ALA A 250 -6.68 9.72 -11.66
N ALA A 251 -6.17 9.13 -10.56
CA ALA A 251 -6.17 9.80 -9.26
C ALA A 251 -5.37 11.11 -9.28
N PHE A 252 -4.19 11.14 -9.89
CA PHE A 252 -3.42 12.37 -10.03
C PHE A 252 -4.12 13.43 -10.90
N ALA A 253 -4.81 13.01 -11.97
CA ALA A 253 -5.62 13.91 -12.78
C ALA A 253 -6.78 14.49 -11.97
N GLU A 254 -7.44 13.69 -11.16
CA GLU A 254 -8.52 14.12 -10.27
C GLU A 254 -8.01 15.11 -9.20
N VAL A 255 -6.83 14.87 -8.61
CA VAL A 255 -6.18 15.86 -7.73
C VAL A 255 -5.97 17.18 -8.44
N ASN A 256 -5.47 17.17 -9.67
CA ASN A 256 -5.28 18.41 -10.45
C ASN A 256 -6.60 19.09 -10.77
N ARG A 257 -7.65 18.32 -11.07
CA ARG A 257 -9.00 18.85 -11.36
C ARG A 257 -9.62 19.55 -10.14
N VAL A 258 -9.50 18.94 -8.95
CA VAL A 258 -10.18 19.41 -7.73
C VAL A 258 -9.35 20.44 -6.97
N TYR A 259 -8.05 20.22 -6.86
CA TYR A 259 -7.13 21.01 -6.02
C TYR A 259 -6.11 21.84 -6.82
N GLY A 260 -5.97 21.59 -8.12
CA GLY A 260 -4.98 22.25 -8.98
C GLY A 260 -3.57 21.69 -8.89
N SER A 261 -3.17 21.09 -7.78
CA SER A 261 -1.86 20.44 -7.60
C SER A 261 -1.86 19.43 -6.44
N MET A 262 -0.87 18.53 -6.44
CA MET A 262 -0.61 17.63 -5.31
C MET A 262 -0.24 18.38 -4.03
N ASP A 263 0.49 19.48 -4.14
CA ASP A 263 0.87 20.29 -2.97
C ASP A 263 -0.38 20.87 -2.29
N ARG A 264 -1.33 21.38 -3.06
CA ARG A 264 -2.61 21.87 -2.52
C ARG A 264 -3.46 20.72 -2.00
N TYR A 265 -3.51 19.57 -2.65
CA TYR A 265 -4.19 18.41 -2.12
C TYR A 265 -3.64 17.99 -0.76
N ILE A 266 -2.31 17.90 -0.62
CA ILE A 266 -1.64 17.56 0.64
C ILE A 266 -1.96 18.61 1.72
N THR A 267 -1.89 19.90 1.37
CA THR A 267 -2.06 20.99 2.35
C THR A 267 -3.54 21.24 2.68
N GLU A 268 -4.38 21.42 1.66
CA GLU A 268 -5.79 21.84 1.82
C GLU A 268 -6.72 20.62 1.93
N GLY A 269 -6.49 19.59 1.10
CA GLY A 269 -7.32 18.39 1.06
C GLY A 269 -7.10 17.45 2.23
N LEU A 270 -5.82 17.27 2.64
CA LEU A 270 -5.42 16.34 3.71
C LEU A 270 -5.06 17.05 5.03
N GLY A 271 -4.98 18.37 5.07
CA GLY A 271 -4.66 19.15 6.26
C GLY A 271 -3.21 18.99 6.75
N ILE A 272 -2.28 18.70 5.85
CA ILE A 272 -0.85 18.54 6.15
C ILE A 272 -0.11 19.85 5.85
N ASP A 273 0.00 20.70 6.86
CA ASP A 273 0.71 21.97 6.78
C ASP A 273 2.23 21.80 6.56
N ALA A 274 2.91 22.92 6.27
CA ALA A 274 4.35 22.94 6.01
C ALA A 274 5.18 22.36 7.18
N THR A 275 4.72 22.53 8.43
CA THR A 275 5.40 22.03 9.63
C THR A 275 5.38 20.50 9.66
N LYS A 276 4.19 19.90 9.42
CA LYS A 276 4.03 18.44 9.34
C LYS A 276 4.80 17.86 8.14
N GLN A 277 4.71 18.51 6.96
CA GLN A 277 5.46 18.09 5.79
C GLN A 277 6.97 18.09 6.07
N LYS A 278 7.49 19.14 6.69
CA LYS A 278 8.90 19.20 7.10
C LYS A 278 9.25 18.08 8.09
N ALA A 279 8.43 17.85 9.10
CA ALA A 279 8.66 16.80 10.10
C ALA A 279 8.73 15.40 9.44
N ILE A 280 7.83 15.10 8.47
CA ILE A 280 7.87 13.86 7.71
C ILE A 280 9.16 13.77 6.90
N ARG A 281 9.53 14.80 6.17
CA ARG A 281 10.77 14.82 5.37
C ARG A 281 12.01 14.64 6.24
N ASP A 282 12.11 15.32 7.37
CA ASP A 282 13.23 15.20 8.31
C ASP A 282 13.33 13.78 8.92
N ALA A 283 12.18 13.16 9.19
CA ALA A 283 12.13 11.81 9.75
C ALA A 283 12.55 10.72 8.76
N PHE A 284 12.18 10.87 7.49
CA PHE A 284 12.31 9.79 6.51
C PHE A 284 13.36 10.00 5.42
N LEU A 285 13.97 11.19 5.32
CA LEU A 285 15.00 11.48 4.31
C LEU A 285 16.40 11.58 4.92
N GLU A 286 17.39 11.20 4.13
CA GLU A 286 18.82 11.32 4.46
C GLU A 286 19.62 11.79 3.25
N LYS A 287 20.78 12.42 3.51
CA LYS A 287 21.81 12.66 2.50
C LYS A 287 22.62 11.37 2.35
N LYS A 288 22.83 10.91 1.14
CA LYS A 288 23.79 9.85 0.82
C LYS A 288 25.00 10.44 0.14
#